data_06c8cfa6c9418f7928d51f507b79465e
#
_entry.id   06c8cfa6c9418f7928d51f507b79465e
#
_cell.length_a   1.000
_cell.length_b   1.000
_cell.length_c   1.000
_cell.angle_alpha   90.00
_cell.angle_beta   90.00
_cell.angle_gamma   90.00
#
_symmetry.space_group_name_H-M   'P 1'
#
loop_
_entity.id
_entity.type
_entity.pdbx_description
1 polymer ?
#
loop_
_entity_poly.entity_id
_entity_poly.type
_entity_poly.pdbx_seq_one_letter_code
_entity_poly.pdbx_strand_id
1 'polypeptide(L)'
;GVLIGDDVEIGSNTTVDRAEMENTVIGNGVRIDNLCQIAHNVVIGDNTVMAAQTGIAGSTEIGRNCILAGQVGVVGHLKIADNTTIGAQSGVTRSVRRSGTVIMGSPAFEHDRYLRCYARFKRSGDEE
;
A
#
# COMPACT_ATOMS: atom_id res chain seq x y z
N GLY A 1 10.44 17.86 -5.63
CA GLY A 1 11.33 16.89 -6.26
C GLY A 1 11.06 15.47 -5.84
N VAL A 2 12.02 14.59 -6.09
CA VAL A 2 11.98 13.18 -5.70
C VAL A 2 13.28 12.84 -5.00
N LEU A 3 13.20 12.22 -3.83
CA LEU A 3 14.36 11.70 -3.10
C LEU A 3 14.26 10.18 -3.04
N ILE A 4 15.29 9.50 -3.51
CA ILE A 4 15.36 8.04 -3.50
C ILE A 4 16.58 7.64 -2.67
N GLY A 5 16.37 6.80 -1.66
CA GLY A 5 17.41 6.34 -0.77
C GLY A 5 18.35 5.31 -1.40
N ASP A 6 19.08 4.61 -0.55
CA ASP A 6 20.07 3.61 -0.95
C ASP A 6 19.43 2.23 -1.12
N ASP A 7 20.00 1.41 -2.00
CA ASP A 7 19.59 0.01 -2.23
C ASP A 7 18.11 -0.13 -2.59
N VAL A 8 17.58 0.79 -3.38
CA VAL A 8 16.20 0.78 -3.87
C VAL A 8 16.12 0.06 -5.20
N GLU A 9 15.12 -0.78 -5.37
CA GLU A 9 14.78 -1.38 -6.66
C GLU A 9 13.42 -0.85 -7.11
N ILE A 10 13.37 -0.38 -8.35
CA ILE A 10 12.13 0.11 -8.98
C ILE A 10 11.99 -0.61 -10.30
N GLY A 11 10.89 -1.35 -10.46
CA GLY A 11 10.66 -2.18 -11.63
C GLY A 11 10.25 -1.40 -12.87
N SER A 12 10.13 -2.14 -13.97
CA SER A 12 9.81 -1.59 -15.29
C SER A 12 8.42 -0.96 -15.31
N ASN A 13 8.29 0.16 -16.01
CA ASN A 13 7.03 0.88 -16.19
C ASN A 13 6.40 1.34 -14.87
N THR A 14 7.19 1.47 -13.81
CA THR A 14 6.78 2.11 -12.58
C THR A 14 7.00 3.61 -12.72
N THR A 15 6.02 4.39 -12.33
CA THR A 15 6.08 5.83 -12.39
C THR A 15 6.15 6.43 -10.99
N VAL A 16 7.04 7.41 -10.82
CA VAL A 16 7.21 8.15 -9.57
C VAL A 16 7.07 9.62 -9.88
N ASP A 17 5.99 10.23 -9.39
CA ASP A 17 5.72 11.64 -9.66
C ASP A 17 6.50 12.51 -8.68
N ARG A 18 7.02 13.60 -9.21
CA ARG A 18 7.66 14.60 -8.36
C ARG A 18 6.63 15.40 -7.57
N ALA A 19 7.04 15.89 -6.43
CA ALA A 19 6.30 16.90 -5.69
C ALA A 19 6.71 18.29 -6.19
N GLU A 20 5.77 19.20 -6.33
CA GLU A 20 6.10 20.60 -6.62
C GLU A 20 6.68 21.27 -5.39
N MET A 21 6.03 21.08 -4.25
CA MET A 21 6.52 21.54 -2.96
C MET A 21 6.94 20.33 -2.14
N GLU A 22 8.10 20.41 -1.49
CA GLU A 22 8.71 19.33 -0.74
C GLU A 22 9.12 18.20 -1.69
N ASN A 23 9.03 16.95 -1.25
CA ASN A 23 9.54 15.82 -2.01
C ASN A 23 8.61 14.61 -1.91
N THR A 24 8.56 13.85 -3.00
CA THR A 24 8.16 12.44 -2.97
C THR A 24 9.39 11.67 -2.49
N VAL A 25 9.25 10.83 -1.49
CA VAL A 25 10.39 10.18 -0.81
C VAL A 25 10.24 8.66 -0.85
N ILE A 26 11.29 8.00 -1.33
CA ILE A 26 11.40 6.54 -1.29
C ILE A 26 12.58 6.21 -0.39
N GLY A 27 12.33 5.54 0.73
CA GLY A 27 13.32 5.21 1.73
C GLY A 27 14.32 4.15 1.28
N ASN A 28 15.26 3.83 2.17
CA ASN A 28 16.31 2.86 1.88
C ASN A 28 15.74 1.43 1.81
N GLY A 29 16.30 0.62 0.93
CA GLY A 29 15.94 -0.80 0.84
C GLY A 29 14.55 -1.08 0.31
N VAL A 30 13.85 -0.08 -0.20
CA VAL A 30 12.50 -0.24 -0.76
C VAL A 30 12.56 -1.04 -2.05
N ARG A 31 11.60 -1.94 -2.21
CA ARG A 31 11.44 -2.76 -3.42
C ARG A 31 10.09 -2.49 -4.04
N ILE A 32 10.07 -1.94 -5.24
CA ILE A 32 8.84 -1.64 -5.99
C ILE A 32 8.88 -2.43 -7.28
N ASP A 33 7.91 -3.29 -7.47
CA ASP A 33 7.80 -4.12 -8.67
C ASP A 33 7.32 -3.31 -9.87
N ASN A 34 7.02 -4.00 -10.95
CA ASN A 34 6.64 -3.39 -12.21
C ASN A 34 5.23 -2.78 -12.17
N LEU A 35 5.01 -1.78 -13.01
CA LEU A 35 3.68 -1.19 -13.24
C LEU A 35 3.04 -0.59 -12.00
N CYS A 36 3.85 -0.04 -11.11
CA CYS A 36 3.36 0.68 -9.93
C CYS A 36 3.26 2.18 -10.22
N GLN A 37 2.39 2.87 -9.47
CA GLN A 37 2.25 4.32 -9.52
C GLN A 37 2.48 4.91 -8.13
N ILE A 38 3.48 5.76 -8.01
CA ILE A 38 3.78 6.51 -6.79
C ILE A 38 3.49 7.99 -7.09
N ALA A 39 2.44 8.52 -6.51
CA ALA A 39 2.00 9.88 -6.78
C ALA A 39 2.84 10.91 -6.00
N HIS A 40 2.57 12.17 -6.29
CA HIS A 40 3.30 13.29 -5.69
C HIS A 40 3.19 13.30 -4.16
N ASN A 41 4.26 13.67 -3.49
CA ASN A 41 4.31 13.81 -2.03
C ASN A 41 4.08 12.51 -1.24
N VAL A 42 4.13 11.36 -1.89
CA VAL A 42 4.10 10.07 -1.20
C VAL A 42 5.43 9.86 -0.48
N VAL A 43 5.36 9.32 0.72
CA VAL A 43 6.54 8.92 1.49
C VAL A 43 6.46 7.41 1.73
N ILE A 44 7.50 6.70 1.32
CA ILE A 44 7.59 5.25 1.53
C ILE A 44 8.75 4.97 2.47
N GLY A 45 8.44 4.38 3.61
CA GLY A 45 9.42 4.05 4.65
C GLY A 45 10.37 2.93 4.24
N ASP A 46 11.48 2.82 4.97
CA ASP A 46 12.55 1.88 4.66
C ASP A 46 12.06 0.44 4.59
N ASN A 47 12.64 -0.32 3.68
CA ASN A 47 12.42 -1.76 3.52
C ASN A 47 10.98 -2.18 3.18
N THR A 48 10.14 -1.25 2.78
CA THR A 48 8.79 -1.55 2.30
C THR A 48 8.85 -2.20 0.94
N VAL A 49 8.00 -3.19 0.72
CA VAL A 49 7.92 -3.96 -0.53
C VAL A 49 6.55 -3.79 -1.16
N MET A 50 6.52 -3.48 -2.44
CA MET A 50 5.29 -3.34 -3.23
C MET A 50 5.33 -4.28 -4.41
N ALA A 51 4.33 -5.15 -4.50
CA ALA A 51 4.17 -6.01 -5.67
C ALA A 51 3.55 -5.23 -6.84
N ALA A 52 3.48 -5.87 -7.99
CA ALA A 52 3.10 -5.22 -9.25
C ALA A 52 1.70 -4.61 -9.23
N GLN A 53 1.53 -3.54 -9.99
CA GLN A 53 0.27 -2.85 -10.19
C GLN A 53 -0.29 -2.19 -8.92
N THR A 54 0.55 -1.91 -7.94
CA THR A 54 0.16 -1.15 -6.76
C THR A 54 0.15 0.34 -7.10
N GLY A 55 -0.86 1.05 -6.63
CA GLY A 55 -0.97 2.50 -6.81
C GLY A 55 -1.14 3.21 -5.47
N ILE A 56 -0.31 4.23 -5.23
CA ILE A 56 -0.38 5.05 -4.02
C ILE A 56 -0.73 6.47 -4.45
N ALA A 57 -1.86 6.98 -3.99
CA ALA A 57 -2.31 8.33 -4.33
C ALA A 57 -1.58 9.39 -3.52
N GLY A 58 -1.70 10.64 -3.95
CA GLY A 58 -0.89 11.74 -3.44
C GLY A 58 -0.92 11.97 -1.94
N SER A 59 0.22 12.35 -1.39
CA SER A 59 0.40 12.74 0.01
C SER A 59 0.13 11.63 1.04
N THR A 60 0.12 10.38 0.62
CA THR A 60 0.02 9.23 1.52
C THR A 60 1.40 8.84 2.03
N GLU A 61 1.49 8.50 3.29
CA GLU A 61 2.71 8.02 3.94
C GLU A 61 2.58 6.53 4.23
N ILE A 62 3.48 5.74 3.67
CA ILE A 62 3.60 4.31 3.95
C ILE A 62 4.77 4.12 4.91
N GLY A 63 4.55 3.41 6.00
CA GLY A 63 5.58 3.17 7.02
C GLY A 63 6.69 2.25 6.56
N ARG A 64 7.54 1.85 7.51
CA ARG A 64 8.65 0.93 7.28
C ARG A 64 8.19 -0.51 7.29
N ASN A 65 8.91 -1.36 6.59
CA ASN A 65 8.69 -2.80 6.60
C ASN A 65 7.26 -3.21 6.27
N CYS A 66 6.57 -2.40 5.47
CA CYS A 66 5.23 -2.74 4.99
C CYS A 66 5.32 -3.68 3.79
N ILE A 67 4.29 -4.49 3.61
CA ILE A 67 4.15 -5.36 2.46
C ILE A 67 2.82 -5.04 1.79
N LEU A 68 2.89 -4.55 0.56
CA LEU A 68 1.72 -4.32 -0.28
C LEU A 68 1.73 -5.37 -1.38
N ALA A 69 0.76 -6.27 -1.33
CA ALA A 69 0.62 -7.31 -2.34
C ALA A 69 0.12 -6.74 -3.67
N GLY A 70 -0.03 -7.57 -4.68
CA GLY A 70 -0.36 -7.11 -6.03
C GLY A 70 -1.68 -6.38 -6.15
N GLN A 71 -1.71 -5.37 -6.98
CA GLN A 71 -2.92 -4.60 -7.33
C GLN A 71 -3.58 -3.90 -6.15
N VAL A 72 -2.80 -3.51 -5.16
CA VAL A 72 -3.29 -2.71 -4.03
C VAL A 72 -3.46 -1.25 -4.46
N GLY A 73 -4.58 -0.65 -4.12
CA GLY A 73 -4.81 0.78 -4.30
C GLY A 73 -4.94 1.47 -2.95
N VAL A 74 -4.23 2.57 -2.77
CA VAL A 74 -4.28 3.36 -1.53
C VAL A 74 -4.69 4.79 -1.87
N VAL A 75 -5.77 5.28 -1.25
CA VAL A 75 -6.23 6.65 -1.50
C VAL A 75 -5.27 7.68 -0.89
N GLY A 76 -5.46 8.95 -1.27
CA GLY A 76 -4.57 10.02 -0.84
C GLY A 76 -4.70 10.42 0.63
N HIS A 77 -3.66 11.06 1.14
CA HIS A 77 -3.63 11.66 2.48
C HIS A 77 -3.79 10.68 3.64
N LEU A 78 -3.42 9.43 3.44
CA LEU A 78 -3.44 8.43 4.49
C LEU A 78 -2.07 8.28 5.16
N LYS A 79 -2.08 7.70 6.35
CA LYS A 79 -0.88 7.21 7.04
C LYS A 79 -1.05 5.72 7.32
N ILE A 80 -0.11 4.94 6.84
CA ILE A 80 -0.08 3.50 7.02
C ILE A 80 1.05 3.18 7.99
N ALA A 81 0.71 2.61 9.13
CA ALA A 81 1.68 2.31 10.20
C ALA A 81 2.75 1.34 9.73
N ASP A 82 3.89 1.34 10.43
CA ASP A 82 4.98 0.41 10.18
C ASP A 82 4.51 -1.04 10.28
N ASN A 83 5.18 -1.93 9.55
CA ASN A 83 4.94 -3.37 9.60
C ASN A 83 3.51 -3.78 9.20
N THR A 84 2.82 -2.97 8.43
CA THR A 84 1.48 -3.29 7.90
C THR A 84 1.61 -4.20 6.69
N THR A 85 0.75 -5.22 6.62
CA THR A 85 0.62 -6.07 5.44
C THR A 85 -0.74 -5.83 4.81
N ILE A 86 -0.74 -5.56 3.51
CA ILE A 86 -1.97 -5.31 2.74
C ILE A 86 -2.12 -6.42 1.70
N GLY A 87 -3.21 -7.16 1.80
CA GLY A 87 -3.51 -8.28 0.89
C GLY A 87 -3.77 -7.83 -0.54
N ALA A 88 -3.61 -8.75 -1.49
CA ALA A 88 -3.75 -8.45 -2.92
C ALA A 88 -5.15 -7.89 -3.24
N GLN A 89 -5.18 -6.97 -4.20
CA GLN A 89 -6.40 -6.33 -4.69
C GLN A 89 -7.19 -5.56 -3.63
N SER A 90 -6.53 -5.18 -2.55
CA SER A 90 -7.18 -4.37 -1.50
C SER A 90 -7.31 -2.92 -1.92
N GLY A 91 -8.44 -2.32 -1.57
CA GLY A 91 -8.66 -0.88 -1.68
C GLY A 91 -8.59 -0.24 -0.30
N VAL A 92 -7.52 0.50 -0.02
CA VAL A 92 -7.27 1.09 1.28
C VAL A 92 -7.82 2.50 1.30
N THR A 93 -8.86 2.74 2.10
CA THR A 93 -9.56 4.01 2.17
C THR A 93 -9.41 4.72 3.52
N ARG A 94 -8.75 4.08 4.47
CA ARG A 94 -8.52 4.62 5.82
C ARG A 94 -7.10 4.39 6.26
N SER A 95 -6.60 5.28 7.08
CA SER A 95 -5.28 5.13 7.70
C SER A 95 -5.23 3.89 8.59
N VAL A 96 -4.07 3.27 8.64
CA VAL A 96 -3.78 2.15 9.54
C VAL A 96 -2.90 2.71 10.64
N ARG A 97 -3.41 2.71 11.88
CA ARG A 97 -2.75 3.41 12.99
C ARG A 97 -1.89 2.50 13.85
N ARG A 98 -2.14 1.20 13.82
CA ARG A 98 -1.44 0.25 14.68
C ARG A 98 -0.41 -0.55 13.88
N SER A 99 0.83 -0.54 14.35
CA SER A 99 1.91 -1.33 13.76
C SER A 99 1.57 -2.83 13.77
N GLY A 100 1.97 -3.53 12.72
CA GLY A 100 1.77 -4.97 12.60
C GLY A 100 0.38 -5.38 12.16
N THR A 101 -0.45 -4.44 11.73
CA THR A 101 -1.81 -4.75 11.25
C THR A 101 -1.77 -5.44 9.90
N VAL A 102 -2.66 -6.41 9.71
CA VAL A 102 -2.91 -7.06 8.42
C VAL A 102 -4.32 -6.71 7.97
N ILE A 103 -4.44 -6.13 6.77
CA ILE A 103 -5.73 -5.75 6.19
C ILE A 103 -5.90 -6.36 4.82
N MET A 104 -7.16 -6.53 4.39
CA MET A 104 -7.47 -7.02 3.05
C MET A 104 -8.89 -6.62 2.66
N GLY A 105 -9.18 -6.66 1.38
CA GLY A 105 -10.51 -6.43 0.84
C GLY A 105 -10.70 -5.03 0.27
N SER A 106 -11.91 -4.76 -0.19
CA SER A 106 -12.28 -3.47 -0.75
C SER A 106 -13.70 -3.11 -0.27
N PRO A 107 -13.83 -2.19 0.69
CA PRO A 107 -12.74 -1.54 1.41
C PRO A 107 -11.98 -2.51 2.31
N ALA A 108 -10.69 -2.29 2.47
CA ALA A 108 -9.84 -3.19 3.24
C ALA A 108 -10.05 -2.98 4.75
N PHE A 109 -10.17 -4.08 5.46
CA PHE A 109 -10.20 -4.06 6.91
C PHE A 109 -9.46 -5.28 7.46
N GLU A 110 -9.45 -5.47 8.76
CA GLU A 110 -8.61 -6.44 9.44
C GLU A 110 -8.87 -7.87 8.93
N HIS A 111 -7.80 -8.61 8.70
CA HIS A 111 -7.79 -9.90 8.00
C HIS A 111 -8.74 -10.94 8.60
N ASP A 112 -8.67 -11.19 9.91
CA ASP A 112 -9.47 -12.24 10.52
C ASP A 112 -10.96 -11.89 10.48
N ARG A 113 -11.27 -10.63 10.71
CA ARG A 113 -12.64 -10.13 10.57
C ARG A 113 -13.13 -10.24 9.14
N TYR A 114 -12.28 -9.88 8.16
CA TYR A 114 -12.62 -10.01 6.75
C TYR A 114 -12.99 -11.44 6.41
N LEU A 115 -12.19 -12.40 6.81
CA LEU A 115 -12.44 -13.81 6.52
C LEU A 115 -13.76 -14.30 7.14
N ARG A 116 -14.06 -13.88 8.36
CA ARG A 116 -15.34 -14.21 9.00
C ARG A 116 -16.53 -13.60 8.25
N CYS A 117 -16.43 -12.35 7.87
CA CYS A 117 -17.47 -11.67 7.10
C CYS A 117 -17.67 -12.31 5.73
N TYR A 118 -16.56 -12.62 5.04
CA TYR A 118 -16.60 -13.24 3.72
C TYR A 118 -17.23 -14.63 3.76
N ALA A 119 -16.90 -15.43 4.76
CA ALA A 119 -17.51 -16.74 4.95
C ALA A 119 -19.03 -16.65 5.12
N ARG A 120 -19.50 -15.68 5.90
CA ARG A 120 -20.94 -15.41 6.07
C ARG A 120 -21.60 -14.97 4.77
N PHE A 121 -20.94 -14.07 4.06
CA PHE A 121 -21.42 -13.58 2.77
C PHE A 121 -21.61 -14.74 1.78
N LYS A 122 -20.63 -15.63 1.69
CA LYS A 122 -20.72 -16.81 0.81
C LYS A 122 -21.88 -17.72 1.22
N ARG A 123 -22.01 -18.02 2.53
CA ARG A 123 -23.11 -18.86 3.02
C ARG A 123 -24.46 -18.26 2.74
N SER A 124 -24.60 -16.93 2.87
CA SER A 124 -25.90 -16.29 2.62
C SER A 124 -26.37 -16.47 1.17
N GLY A 125 -25.43 -16.56 0.22
CA GLY A 125 -25.75 -16.88 -1.16
C GLY A 125 -26.21 -18.32 -1.37
N ASP A 126 -25.77 -19.23 -0.51
CA ASP A 126 -26.10 -20.65 -0.59
C ASP A 126 -27.42 -21.01 0.15
N GLU A 127 -27.96 -20.10 0.92
CA GLU A 127 -29.16 -20.33 1.76
C GLU A 127 -30.48 -20.11 1.01
N GLU A 128 -30.42 -19.90 -0.27
CA GLU A 128 -31.60 -19.77 -1.11
C GLU A 128 -32.27 -21.17 -1.41
#